data_26f03e4b3c41c9bbcfba706b5cb0c3c9
#
_entry.id   26f03e4b3c41c9bbcfba706b5cb0c3c9
#
_cell.length_a   1.000
_cell.length_b   1.000
_cell.length_c   1.000
_cell.angle_alpha   90.00
_cell.angle_beta   90.00
_cell.angle_gamma   90.00
#
_symmetry.space_group_name_H-M   'P 1'
#
loop_
_entity.id
_entity.type
_entity.pdbx_description
1 polymer ?
#
loop_
_entity_poly.entity_id
_entity_poly.type
_entity_poly.pdbx_seq_one_letter_code
_entity_poly.pdbx_strand_id
1 'polypeptide(L)'
;MRLASLAFLSLVLACAPHDPLGSPAPAPVADGEWTAYGKDVFGSRHSGLTQIDTSNVARLQVAWTYHTGELPPQVQTRGRRSLEATPIVVDGTMYLITPLGRVIALDPETGRERWVHDARIDRTIGFGDHTSRGVSTWLDPSRAVGQPCRRRIVAATVDARLLSIDAATGRLGEDFGVRGTVDLRVGLRNRPFETSEYEETSPPVVVNGVIVVGSAVADNQQIDGASGEVRAFDVRTGALRWTWHPVPQDPADPAYATWRGPNAHRTGAANAWSVLAADPARDLVFVPTGSAAPDYYGGERLGDNRYANSITALRASTGKLVWSFQTVHHDVWDYDNASPPALVTVAYGGRRRDAVLQATKTGQLFVLDRETGAPIVPVTEMPVPRSTVPGEE
;
A
#
# COMPACT_ATOMS: atom_id res chain seq x y z
N MET A 1 -80.42 -8.66 -24.38
CA MET A 1 -79.12 -9.28 -24.03
C MET A 1 -78.03 -8.48 -24.66
N ARG A 2 -77.30 -7.65 -23.87
CA ARG A 2 -76.18 -6.87 -24.34
C ARG A 2 -74.94 -7.52 -23.78
N LEU A 3 -74.07 -8.02 -24.65
CA LEU A 3 -72.74 -8.49 -24.28
C LEU A 3 -71.81 -7.31 -24.06
N ALA A 4 -71.20 -7.23 -22.89
CA ALA A 4 -70.14 -6.29 -22.57
C ALA A 4 -68.79 -6.98 -22.86
N SER A 5 -68.02 -6.38 -23.78
CA SER A 5 -66.64 -6.79 -24.07
C SER A 5 -65.70 -6.17 -23.02
N LEU A 6 -65.04 -6.97 -22.22
CA LEU A 6 -63.93 -6.54 -21.40
C LEU A 6 -62.64 -6.49 -22.25
N ALA A 7 -62.09 -5.30 -22.40
CA ALA A 7 -60.75 -5.15 -22.98
C ALA A 7 -59.70 -5.33 -21.85
N PHE A 8 -58.86 -6.37 -21.96
CA PHE A 8 -57.67 -6.54 -21.13
C PHE A 8 -56.56 -5.60 -21.62
N LEU A 9 -56.25 -4.64 -20.79
CA LEU A 9 -55.08 -3.74 -21.03
C LEU A 9 -53.86 -4.44 -20.41
N SER A 10 -53.03 -5.05 -21.27
CA SER A 10 -51.75 -5.64 -20.84
C SER A 10 -50.75 -4.52 -20.63
N LEU A 11 -50.45 -4.24 -19.36
CA LEU A 11 -49.35 -3.33 -18.96
C LEU A 11 -48.03 -4.10 -19.17
N VAL A 12 -47.34 -3.81 -20.28
CA VAL A 12 -45.94 -4.22 -20.47
C VAL A 12 -45.07 -3.33 -19.63
N LEU A 13 -44.68 -3.80 -18.44
CA LEU A 13 -43.55 -3.18 -17.69
C LEU A 13 -42.27 -3.42 -18.49
N ALA A 14 -41.82 -2.40 -19.21
CA ALA A 14 -40.48 -2.40 -19.74
C ALA A 14 -39.50 -2.27 -18.56
N CYS A 15 -38.85 -3.36 -18.18
CA CYS A 15 -37.64 -3.28 -17.34
C CYS A 15 -36.60 -2.50 -18.11
N ALA A 16 -36.43 -1.23 -17.77
CA ALA A 16 -35.23 -0.49 -18.15
C ALA A 16 -34.01 -1.27 -17.62
N PRO A 17 -32.93 -1.44 -18.41
CA PRO A 17 -31.71 -2.04 -17.91
C PRO A 17 -31.24 -1.18 -16.72
N HIS A 18 -31.18 -1.78 -15.55
CA HIS A 18 -30.54 -1.21 -14.39
C HIS A 18 -29.05 -1.10 -14.77
N ASP A 19 -28.60 0.11 -15.09
CA ASP A 19 -27.17 0.42 -15.14
C ASP A 19 -26.68 0.24 -13.69
N PRO A 20 -25.79 -0.70 -13.39
CA PRO A 20 -25.25 -0.79 -12.06
C PRO A 20 -24.42 0.48 -11.88
N LEU A 21 -25.01 1.47 -11.25
CA LEU A 21 -24.32 2.69 -10.82
C LEU A 21 -23.08 2.21 -10.06
N GLY A 22 -21.93 2.45 -10.65
CA GLY A 22 -20.65 2.21 -10.00
C GLY A 22 -20.73 2.78 -8.59
N SER A 23 -20.16 2.06 -7.62
CA SER A 23 -20.12 2.52 -6.22
C SER A 23 -19.73 4.01 -6.21
N PRO A 24 -20.36 4.84 -5.38
CA PRO A 24 -20.04 6.25 -5.35
C PRO A 24 -18.53 6.42 -5.14
N ALA A 25 -17.92 7.28 -5.94
CA ALA A 25 -16.56 7.69 -5.69
C ALA A 25 -16.44 8.15 -4.23
N PRO A 26 -15.31 7.91 -3.54
CA PRO A 26 -15.14 8.41 -2.19
C PRO A 26 -15.42 9.91 -2.19
N ALA A 27 -15.89 10.40 -1.05
CA ALA A 27 -16.06 11.84 -0.88
C ALA A 27 -14.74 12.53 -1.23
N PRO A 28 -14.75 13.52 -2.11
CA PRO A 28 -13.53 14.20 -2.52
C PRO A 28 -12.83 14.76 -1.28
N VAL A 29 -11.53 14.52 -1.18
CA VAL A 29 -10.67 15.19 -0.20
C VAL A 29 -10.78 16.68 -0.44
N ALA A 30 -11.02 17.45 0.63
CA ALA A 30 -11.19 18.91 0.53
C ALA A 30 -10.02 19.53 -0.24
N ASP A 31 -10.34 20.54 -1.05
CA ASP A 31 -9.32 21.30 -1.75
C ASP A 31 -8.35 21.91 -0.72
N GLY A 32 -7.05 21.73 -0.93
CA GLY A 32 -6.01 22.14 0.01
C GLY A 32 -5.57 21.05 0.99
N GLU A 33 -6.29 19.92 1.11
CA GLU A 33 -5.83 18.75 1.86
C GLU A 33 -5.14 17.71 0.97
N TRP A 34 -4.19 16.97 1.58
CA TRP A 34 -3.46 15.88 0.97
C TRP A 34 -3.34 14.76 2.00
N THR A 35 -4.37 13.91 2.11
CA THR A 35 -4.59 13.03 3.28
C THR A 35 -3.84 11.70 3.22
N ALA A 36 -3.22 11.37 2.09
CA ALA A 36 -2.42 10.16 1.90
C ALA A 36 -1.26 10.43 0.93
N TYR A 37 -0.34 9.49 0.79
CA TYR A 37 0.81 9.57 -0.11
C TYR A 37 0.44 10.05 -1.52
N GLY A 38 -0.62 9.51 -2.10
CA GLY A 38 -1.13 9.87 -3.43
C GLY A 38 -2.28 10.89 -3.40
N LYS A 39 -2.33 11.83 -2.46
CA LYS A 39 -3.41 12.75 -2.11
C LYS A 39 -4.54 12.06 -1.34
N ASP A 40 -5.01 10.95 -1.80
CA ASP A 40 -6.05 10.10 -1.21
C ASP A 40 -5.61 8.63 -1.26
N VAL A 41 -6.40 7.75 -0.68
CA VAL A 41 -6.12 6.29 -0.65
C VAL A 41 -6.28 5.61 -2.01
N PHE A 42 -6.83 6.32 -3.02
CA PHE A 42 -6.91 5.88 -4.41
C PHE A 42 -5.61 6.14 -5.18
N GLY A 43 -4.72 6.98 -4.67
CA GLY A 43 -3.52 7.41 -5.37
C GLY A 43 -3.82 8.32 -6.55
N SER A 44 -4.83 9.18 -6.44
CA SER A 44 -5.28 10.07 -7.54
C SER A 44 -4.23 11.09 -7.99
N ARG A 45 -3.36 11.53 -7.07
CA ARG A 45 -2.29 12.53 -7.31
C ARG A 45 -2.77 13.80 -7.99
N HIS A 46 -4.04 14.14 -7.83
CA HIS A 46 -4.69 15.26 -8.47
C HIS A 46 -5.20 16.25 -7.42
N SER A 47 -4.86 17.54 -7.59
CA SER A 47 -5.42 18.67 -6.83
C SER A 47 -6.44 19.41 -7.69
N GLY A 48 -7.59 19.77 -7.10
CA GLY A 48 -8.57 20.66 -7.71
C GLY A 48 -8.22 22.15 -7.61
N LEU A 49 -7.10 22.50 -6.95
CA LEU A 49 -6.65 23.89 -6.81
C LEU A 49 -6.22 24.46 -8.17
N THR A 50 -6.65 25.68 -8.47
CA THR A 50 -6.43 26.34 -9.77
C THR A 50 -5.60 27.63 -9.66
N GLN A 51 -5.05 27.94 -8.47
CA GLN A 51 -4.25 29.16 -8.28
C GLN A 51 -2.89 29.12 -9.01
N ILE A 52 -2.39 27.92 -9.31
CA ILE A 52 -1.17 27.72 -10.09
C ILE A 52 -1.57 27.11 -11.43
N ASP A 53 -1.19 27.81 -12.50
CA ASP A 53 -1.47 27.42 -13.89
C ASP A 53 -0.29 27.75 -14.82
N THR A 54 -0.45 27.51 -16.12
CA THR A 54 0.58 27.78 -17.13
C THR A 54 0.98 29.24 -17.23
N SER A 55 0.14 30.18 -16.78
CA SER A 55 0.42 31.62 -16.81
C SER A 55 1.31 32.08 -15.68
N ASN A 56 1.40 31.36 -14.58
CA ASN A 56 2.09 31.79 -13.37
C ASN A 56 3.12 30.81 -12.80
N VAL A 57 3.10 29.53 -13.22
CA VAL A 57 4.02 28.49 -12.71
C VAL A 57 5.50 28.87 -12.82
N ALA A 58 5.88 29.58 -13.88
CA ALA A 58 7.26 30.04 -14.08
C ALA A 58 7.72 31.14 -13.08
N ARG A 59 6.78 31.74 -12.33
CA ARG A 59 7.05 32.78 -11.32
C ARG A 59 7.09 32.26 -9.89
N LEU A 60 6.91 30.94 -9.71
CA LEU A 60 7.00 30.33 -8.36
C LEU A 60 8.38 30.56 -7.76
N GLN A 61 8.39 30.89 -6.48
CA GLN A 61 9.58 31.06 -5.67
C GLN A 61 9.50 30.19 -4.43
N VAL A 62 10.65 29.81 -3.88
CA VAL A 62 10.73 29.08 -2.61
C VAL A 62 10.18 29.99 -1.50
N ALA A 63 9.07 29.57 -0.87
CA ALA A 63 8.48 30.28 0.25
C ALA A 63 9.27 30.05 1.55
N TRP A 64 9.68 28.81 1.79
CA TRP A 64 10.47 28.40 2.94
C TRP A 64 11.21 27.09 2.67
N THR A 65 12.21 26.79 3.48
CA THR A 65 12.95 25.53 3.49
C THR A 65 13.05 25.01 4.91
N TYR A 66 12.73 23.72 5.10
CA TYR A 66 12.90 23.04 6.37
C TYR A 66 14.05 22.04 6.29
N HIS A 67 15.01 22.14 7.23
CA HIS A 67 16.14 21.22 7.33
C HIS A 67 15.85 20.19 8.41
N THR A 68 15.76 18.92 8.07
CA THR A 68 15.49 17.83 9.03
C THR A 68 16.63 17.65 10.03
N GLY A 69 17.84 18.06 9.70
CA GLY A 69 19.03 17.92 10.56
C GLY A 69 19.54 16.47 10.67
N GLU A 70 19.03 15.55 9.85
CA GLU A 70 19.41 14.13 9.94
C GLU A 70 20.67 13.73 9.20
N LEU A 71 21.13 14.56 8.31
CA LEU A 71 22.28 14.28 7.45
C LEU A 71 23.40 15.32 7.67
N PRO A 72 23.91 15.56 8.90
CA PRO A 72 25.14 16.29 9.02
C PRO A 72 26.25 15.46 8.36
N PRO A 73 27.21 16.08 7.65
CA PRO A 73 28.28 15.39 6.93
C PRO A 73 29.09 14.40 7.76
N GLN A 74 29.02 14.52 9.09
CA GLN A 74 29.78 13.72 10.04
C GLN A 74 29.06 12.48 10.57
N VAL A 75 27.78 12.32 10.27
CA VAL A 75 27.03 11.12 10.71
C VAL A 75 27.17 10.03 9.67
N GLN A 76 28.15 9.17 9.88
CA GLN A 76 28.24 7.93 9.12
C GLN A 76 27.20 6.95 9.65
N THR A 77 26.28 6.52 8.79
CA THR A 77 25.45 5.34 9.03
C THR A 77 25.87 4.27 8.07
N ARG A 78 25.69 3.02 8.46
CA ARG A 78 25.72 1.91 7.53
C ARG A 78 24.44 1.96 6.67
N GLY A 79 24.59 1.81 5.36
CA GLY A 79 23.48 1.83 4.40
C GLY A 79 23.22 3.17 3.71
N ARG A 80 22.46 3.12 2.63
CA ARG A 80 22.00 4.28 1.86
C ARG A 80 20.88 4.96 2.61
N ARG A 81 20.77 6.28 2.50
CA ARG A 81 19.65 7.06 3.02
C ARG A 81 19.03 7.88 1.92
N SER A 82 17.73 7.87 1.85
CA SER A 82 16.97 8.62 0.88
C SER A 82 15.77 9.28 1.54
N LEU A 83 15.57 10.57 1.34
CA LEU A 83 14.36 11.28 1.74
C LEU A 83 13.34 11.13 0.60
N GLU A 84 12.49 10.11 0.69
CA GLU A 84 11.47 9.77 -0.32
C GLU A 84 10.05 10.16 0.13
N ALA A 85 9.92 10.75 1.31
CA ALA A 85 8.62 11.03 1.89
C ALA A 85 7.85 12.06 1.07
N THR A 86 6.62 11.70 0.72
CA THR A 86 5.59 12.67 0.32
C THR A 86 4.87 13.15 1.57
N PRO A 87 4.92 14.45 1.91
CA PRO A 87 4.18 14.99 3.04
C PRO A 87 2.67 14.85 2.83
N ILE A 88 1.94 14.64 3.93
CA ILE A 88 0.48 14.79 3.94
C ILE A 88 0.10 16.13 4.58
N VAL A 89 -1.04 16.68 4.19
CA VAL A 89 -1.61 17.89 4.77
C VAL A 89 -3.04 17.60 5.25
N VAL A 90 -3.26 17.72 6.54
CA VAL A 90 -4.52 17.38 7.19
C VAL A 90 -4.81 18.37 8.32
N ASP A 91 -6.03 18.85 8.40
CA ASP A 91 -6.47 19.81 9.44
C ASP A 91 -5.49 21.01 9.55
N GLY A 92 -5.01 21.53 8.40
CA GLY A 92 -4.09 22.66 8.34
C GLY A 92 -2.68 22.39 8.92
N THR A 93 -2.27 21.13 8.99
CA THR A 93 -0.92 20.72 9.43
C THR A 93 -0.29 19.80 8.39
N MET A 94 0.97 20.06 8.06
CA MET A 94 1.77 19.20 7.20
C MET A 94 2.54 18.19 8.05
N TYR A 95 2.49 16.91 7.65
CA TYR A 95 3.20 15.83 8.34
C TYR A 95 4.10 15.11 7.36
N LEU A 96 5.32 14.81 7.79
CA LEU A 96 6.28 13.99 7.05
C LEU A 96 7.06 13.09 8.02
N ILE A 97 7.70 12.08 7.46
CA ILE A 97 8.63 11.20 8.18
C ILE A 97 10.00 11.26 7.50
N THR A 98 11.05 11.13 8.29
CA THR A 98 12.43 11.11 7.80
C THR A 98 12.94 9.67 7.71
N PRO A 99 14.06 9.42 7.01
CA PRO A 99 14.70 8.11 6.93
C PRO A 99 15.00 7.45 8.28
N LEU A 100 15.28 8.26 9.30
CA LEU A 100 15.54 7.77 10.67
C LEU A 100 14.30 7.81 11.57
N GLY A 101 13.10 7.77 10.98
CA GLY A 101 11.86 7.61 11.71
C GLY A 101 11.42 8.83 12.53
N ARG A 102 11.92 10.03 12.25
CA ARG A 102 11.39 11.24 12.87
C ARG A 102 10.11 11.67 12.15
N VAL A 103 8.99 11.66 12.83
CA VAL A 103 7.74 12.21 12.34
C VAL A 103 7.66 13.68 12.74
N ILE A 104 7.47 14.54 11.76
CA ILE A 104 7.56 15.99 11.90
C ILE A 104 6.24 16.62 11.50
N ALA A 105 5.72 17.51 12.33
CA ALA A 105 4.55 18.33 12.01
C ALA A 105 4.97 19.78 11.78
N LEU A 106 4.62 20.32 10.63
CA LEU A 106 4.93 21.67 10.20
C LEU A 106 3.67 22.49 9.97
N ASP A 107 3.81 23.78 10.13
CA ASP A 107 2.88 24.75 9.57
C ASP A 107 3.11 24.82 8.05
N PRO A 108 2.12 24.53 7.20
CA PRO A 108 2.33 24.43 5.76
C PRO A 108 2.61 25.77 5.08
N GLU A 109 2.21 26.89 5.67
CA GLU A 109 2.42 28.22 5.11
C GLU A 109 3.83 28.77 5.40
N THR A 110 4.35 28.46 6.58
CA THR A 110 5.59 29.06 7.09
C THR A 110 6.76 28.09 7.22
N GLY A 111 6.52 26.76 7.13
CA GLY A 111 7.50 25.72 7.41
C GLY A 111 7.91 25.63 8.88
N ARG A 112 7.24 26.37 9.79
CA ARG A 112 7.57 26.34 11.22
C ARG A 112 7.18 25.00 11.82
N GLU A 113 8.11 24.42 12.58
CA GLU A 113 7.90 23.18 13.32
C GLU A 113 6.85 23.38 14.41
N ARG A 114 5.82 22.52 14.44
CA ARG A 114 4.82 22.40 15.49
C ARG A 114 5.24 21.40 16.54
N TRP A 115 5.72 20.23 16.11
CA TRP A 115 6.30 19.21 16.95
C TRP A 115 7.12 18.19 16.13
N VAL A 116 7.98 17.46 16.83
CA VAL A 116 8.71 16.30 16.29
C VAL A 116 8.56 15.13 17.23
N HIS A 117 8.23 13.97 16.69
CA HIS A 117 8.34 12.66 17.35
C HIS A 117 9.55 11.93 16.79
N ASP A 118 10.52 11.61 17.64
CA ASP A 118 11.72 10.84 17.27
C ASP A 118 11.50 9.37 17.66
N ALA A 119 11.42 8.47 16.67
CA ALA A 119 11.30 7.04 16.90
C ALA A 119 12.57 6.39 17.48
N ARG A 120 13.68 7.12 17.54
CA ARG A 120 14.98 6.68 18.10
C ARG A 120 15.48 5.40 17.47
N ILE A 121 15.55 5.41 16.13
CA ILE A 121 16.13 4.30 15.36
C ILE A 121 17.60 4.10 15.76
N ASP A 122 17.99 2.86 15.99
CA ASP A 122 19.39 2.51 16.24
C ASP A 122 20.22 2.72 14.97
N ARG A 123 21.06 3.72 14.97
CA ARG A 123 21.87 4.13 13.82
C ARG A 123 23.07 3.22 13.57
N THR A 124 23.33 2.28 14.45
CA THR A 124 24.42 1.29 14.30
C THR A 124 23.97 0.08 13.45
N ILE A 125 22.65 -0.13 13.30
CA ILE A 125 22.10 -1.15 12.45
C ILE A 125 22.17 -0.70 10.99
N GLY A 126 22.72 -1.54 10.13
CA GLY A 126 22.80 -1.31 8.69
C GLY A 126 21.58 -1.85 7.99
N PHE A 127 20.46 -1.11 8.04
CA PHE A 127 19.27 -1.43 7.24
C PHE A 127 19.57 -1.33 5.74
N GLY A 128 18.87 -2.11 4.92
CA GLY A 128 19.03 -2.14 3.47
C GLY A 128 18.73 -0.78 2.86
N ASP A 129 17.60 -0.20 3.23
CA ASP A 129 17.14 1.12 2.79
C ASP A 129 16.69 1.98 3.98
N HIS A 130 17.56 2.87 4.44
CA HIS A 130 17.11 3.90 5.37
C HIS A 130 16.22 4.90 4.63
N THR A 131 14.97 4.55 4.44
CA THR A 131 13.98 5.42 3.79
C THR A 131 12.61 5.26 4.42
N SER A 132 11.75 6.23 4.19
CA SER A 132 10.32 6.12 4.38
C SER A 132 9.61 7.01 3.38
N ARG A 133 8.53 6.48 2.77
CA ARG A 133 7.77 7.21 1.74
C ARG A 133 6.66 8.07 2.31
N GLY A 134 6.39 8.00 3.62
CA GLY A 134 5.42 8.89 4.24
C GLY A 134 4.73 8.33 5.47
N VAL A 135 3.70 9.04 5.88
CA VAL A 135 2.82 8.68 6.99
C VAL A 135 1.37 8.65 6.52
N SER A 136 0.50 8.04 7.32
CA SER A 136 -0.94 8.03 7.10
C SER A 136 -1.68 8.71 8.25
N THR A 137 -2.96 8.97 8.07
CA THR A 137 -3.79 9.61 9.09
C THR A 137 -5.10 8.87 9.28
N TRP A 138 -5.64 9.00 10.48
CA TRP A 138 -6.97 8.51 10.83
C TRP A 138 -7.66 9.45 11.82
N LEU A 139 -8.96 9.72 11.58
CA LEU A 139 -9.82 10.46 12.48
C LEU A 139 -10.72 9.49 13.25
N ASP A 140 -10.66 9.51 14.56
CA ASP A 140 -11.59 8.77 15.41
C ASP A 140 -12.91 9.58 15.61
N PRO A 141 -13.99 9.19 14.92
CA PRO A 141 -15.26 9.90 15.05
C PRO A 141 -15.91 9.73 16.42
N SER A 142 -15.49 8.75 17.21
CA SER A 142 -16.03 8.50 18.55
C SER A 142 -15.46 9.44 19.63
N ARG A 143 -14.37 10.15 19.33
CA ARG A 143 -13.73 11.09 20.24
C ARG A 143 -14.18 12.52 19.97
N ALA A 144 -14.46 13.27 21.02
CA ALA A 144 -14.83 14.67 20.91
C ALA A 144 -13.63 15.52 20.43
N VAL A 145 -13.91 16.70 19.86
CA VAL A 145 -12.89 17.67 19.48
C VAL A 145 -12.04 18.04 20.70
N GLY A 146 -10.72 18.06 20.52
CA GLY A 146 -9.75 18.33 21.59
C GLY A 146 -9.37 17.14 22.45
N GLN A 147 -10.01 15.98 22.29
CA GLN A 147 -9.57 14.77 22.98
C GLN A 147 -8.28 14.20 22.37
N PRO A 148 -7.36 13.68 23.21
CA PRO A 148 -6.14 13.03 22.74
C PRO A 148 -6.44 11.91 21.73
N CYS A 149 -5.60 11.78 20.71
CA CYS A 149 -5.72 10.77 19.66
C CYS A 149 -7.06 10.80 18.90
N ARG A 150 -7.79 11.92 18.88
CA ARG A 150 -8.93 12.09 17.97
C ARG A 150 -8.45 12.03 16.51
N ARG A 151 -7.38 12.74 16.16
CA ARG A 151 -6.64 12.56 14.92
C ARG A 151 -5.36 11.84 15.25
N ARG A 152 -5.05 10.78 14.51
CA ARG A 152 -3.81 10.02 14.62
C ARG A 152 -2.99 10.16 13.37
N ILE A 153 -1.69 10.25 13.55
CA ILE A 153 -0.70 10.01 12.50
C ILE A 153 -0.16 8.61 12.72
N VAL A 154 -0.24 7.80 11.69
CA VAL A 154 0.21 6.41 11.69
C VAL A 154 1.49 6.34 10.87
N ALA A 155 2.55 5.88 11.47
CA ALA A 155 3.86 5.75 10.84
C ALA A 155 4.39 4.33 11.00
N ALA A 156 5.01 3.81 9.94
CA ALA A 156 5.81 2.60 10.00
C ALA A 156 7.28 2.98 9.85
N THR A 157 8.15 2.33 10.61
CA THR A 157 9.57 2.69 10.73
C THR A 157 10.47 1.59 10.19
N VAL A 158 11.66 1.97 9.73
CA VAL A 158 12.65 1.05 9.17
C VAL A 158 13.01 -0.10 10.12
N ASP A 159 12.90 0.06 11.43
CA ASP A 159 13.11 -0.99 12.43
C ASP A 159 11.84 -1.80 12.74
N ALA A 160 10.89 -1.83 11.80
CA ALA A 160 9.68 -2.66 11.85
C ALA A 160 8.73 -2.35 13.01
N ARG A 161 8.56 -1.09 13.36
CA ARG A 161 7.54 -0.65 14.33
C ARG A 161 6.42 0.11 13.65
N LEU A 162 5.18 -0.19 14.05
CA LEU A 162 4.01 0.59 13.70
C LEU A 162 3.69 1.52 14.86
N LEU A 163 3.68 2.82 14.59
CA LEU A 163 3.47 3.88 15.58
C LEU A 163 2.12 4.54 15.38
N SER A 164 1.41 4.82 16.47
CA SER A 164 0.20 5.65 16.49
C SER A 164 0.48 6.91 17.31
N ILE A 165 0.48 8.07 16.65
CA ILE A 165 0.90 9.36 17.22
C ILE A 165 -0.33 10.28 17.27
N ASP A 166 -0.55 10.94 18.39
CA ASP A 166 -1.54 12.01 18.51
C ASP A 166 -1.13 13.21 17.63
N ALA A 167 -1.97 13.56 16.66
CA ALA A 167 -1.67 14.58 15.68
C ALA A 167 -1.51 15.99 16.26
N ALA A 168 -2.13 16.26 17.40
CA ALA A 168 -2.07 17.57 18.06
C ALA A 168 -0.76 17.76 18.85
N THR A 169 -0.22 16.69 19.42
CA THR A 169 0.86 16.77 20.42
C THR A 169 2.17 16.08 20.02
N GLY A 170 2.15 15.19 19.02
CA GLY A 170 3.30 14.37 18.64
C GLY A 170 3.60 13.23 19.64
N ARG A 171 2.74 13.00 20.64
CA ARG A 171 2.92 11.93 21.62
C ARG A 171 2.33 10.62 21.10
N LEU A 172 2.92 9.50 21.50
CA LEU A 172 2.35 8.18 21.23
C LEU A 172 0.99 8.02 21.94
N GLY A 173 0.05 7.40 21.24
CA GLY A 173 -1.27 7.07 21.78
C GLY A 173 -1.16 5.83 22.68
N GLU A 174 -1.30 5.98 23.99
CA GLU A 174 -1.11 4.91 24.98
C GLU A 174 -2.08 3.73 24.81
N ASP A 175 -3.20 3.95 24.14
CA ASP A 175 -4.25 2.96 23.85
C ASP A 175 -3.97 2.09 22.61
N PHE A 176 -2.81 2.26 21.97
CA PHE A 176 -2.41 1.51 20.78
C PHE A 176 -1.21 0.62 21.06
N GLY A 177 -1.35 -0.70 20.82
CA GLY A 177 -0.29 -1.68 21.03
C GLY A 177 0.31 -1.62 22.44
N VAL A 178 1.63 -1.63 22.51
CA VAL A 178 2.37 -1.42 23.76
C VAL A 178 2.86 0.03 23.79
N ARG A 179 2.19 0.88 24.56
CA ARG A 179 2.54 2.31 24.71
C ARG A 179 2.66 3.05 23.37
N GLY A 180 1.68 2.86 22.49
CA GLY A 180 1.62 3.52 21.18
C GLY A 180 2.36 2.82 20.05
N THR A 181 2.82 1.60 20.27
CA THR A 181 3.70 0.89 19.33
C THR A 181 3.30 -0.58 19.17
N VAL A 182 3.39 -1.09 17.93
CA VAL A 182 3.33 -2.53 17.61
C VAL A 182 4.64 -2.94 16.96
N ASP A 183 5.27 -4.03 17.44
CA ASP A 183 6.43 -4.66 16.78
C ASP A 183 5.92 -5.56 15.65
N LEU A 184 6.25 -5.20 14.42
CA LEU A 184 5.79 -5.90 13.22
C LEU A 184 6.56 -7.19 12.94
N ARG A 185 7.64 -7.49 13.65
CA ARG A 185 8.36 -8.79 13.53
C ARG A 185 7.67 -9.90 14.33
N VAL A 186 6.77 -9.53 15.25
CA VAL A 186 6.01 -10.52 16.03
C VAL A 186 4.94 -11.17 15.15
N GLY A 187 4.93 -12.51 15.13
CA GLY A 187 3.90 -13.29 14.43
C GLY A 187 4.21 -13.56 12.95
N LEU A 188 5.38 -13.20 12.45
CA LEU A 188 5.83 -13.61 11.11
C LEU A 188 6.02 -15.12 11.04
N ARG A 189 5.68 -15.73 9.90
CA ARG A 189 5.90 -17.16 9.64
C ARG A 189 7.39 -17.48 9.64
N ASN A 190 8.16 -16.77 8.84
CA ASN A 190 9.62 -16.76 8.88
C ASN A 190 10.08 -15.46 9.53
N ARG A 191 10.79 -15.58 10.63
CA ARG A 191 11.39 -14.43 11.30
C ARG A 191 12.68 -14.01 10.59
N PRO A 192 13.01 -12.72 10.57
CA PRO A 192 14.31 -12.27 10.09
C PRO A 192 15.42 -12.88 10.99
N PHE A 193 16.56 -13.23 10.39
CA PHE A 193 17.74 -13.69 11.14
C PHE A 193 18.39 -12.53 11.86
N GLU A 194 18.39 -11.34 11.22
CA GLU A 194 18.87 -10.10 11.79
C GLU A 194 17.80 -9.00 11.74
N THR A 195 17.90 -8.05 12.65
CA THR A 195 16.93 -6.92 12.71
C THR A 195 16.84 -6.14 11.41
N SER A 196 17.95 -6.06 10.68
CA SER A 196 18.06 -5.33 9.40
C SER A 196 17.42 -6.05 8.20
N GLU A 197 16.88 -7.24 8.39
CA GLU A 197 16.30 -8.02 7.28
C GLU A 197 14.79 -7.85 7.13
N TYR A 198 14.15 -7.06 8.01
CA TYR A 198 12.72 -6.75 7.93
C TYR A 198 12.47 -5.30 8.30
N GLU A 199 12.00 -4.54 7.34
CA GLU A 199 11.87 -3.09 7.38
C GLU A 199 10.48 -2.64 6.95
N GLU A 200 10.12 -1.40 7.31
CA GLU A 200 8.96 -0.70 6.76
C GLU A 200 9.41 0.58 6.08
N THR A 201 9.26 0.63 4.78
CA THR A 201 9.73 1.74 3.94
C THR A 201 8.61 2.56 3.32
N SER A 202 7.35 2.14 3.52
CA SER A 202 6.17 2.81 2.95
C SER A 202 5.14 3.16 4.03
N PRO A 203 4.32 4.21 3.80
CA PRO A 203 3.23 4.51 4.71
C PRO A 203 2.21 3.38 4.72
N PRO A 204 1.70 2.98 5.89
CA PRO A 204 0.56 2.08 5.98
C PRO A 204 -0.66 2.65 5.25
N VAL A 205 -1.57 1.82 4.76
CA VAL A 205 -2.87 2.31 4.30
C VAL A 205 -3.91 2.15 5.40
N VAL A 206 -4.68 3.22 5.66
CA VAL A 206 -5.77 3.20 6.64
C VAL A 206 -7.09 3.13 5.89
N VAL A 207 -7.87 2.08 6.14
CA VAL A 207 -9.15 1.82 5.47
C VAL A 207 -10.11 1.08 6.40
N ASN A 208 -11.38 1.48 6.45
CA ASN A 208 -12.46 0.79 7.17
C ASN A 208 -12.10 0.32 8.60
N GLY A 209 -11.36 1.16 9.34
CA GLY A 209 -11.01 0.89 10.73
C GLY A 209 -9.81 -0.05 10.93
N VAL A 210 -9.08 -0.38 9.87
CA VAL A 210 -7.82 -1.12 9.95
C VAL A 210 -6.65 -0.34 9.35
N ILE A 211 -5.46 -0.63 9.85
CA ILE A 211 -4.17 -0.21 9.29
C ILE A 211 -3.59 -1.42 8.59
N VAL A 212 -3.41 -1.34 7.28
CA VAL A 212 -2.79 -2.42 6.50
C VAL A 212 -1.34 -2.06 6.18
N VAL A 213 -0.44 -3.00 6.42
CA VAL A 213 1.00 -2.88 6.18
C VAL A 213 1.51 -4.02 5.32
N GLY A 214 2.47 -3.71 4.46
CA GLY A 214 3.33 -4.70 3.82
C GLY A 214 4.66 -4.79 4.57
N SER A 215 5.77 -4.93 3.84
CA SER A 215 7.13 -4.89 4.39
C SER A 215 8.16 -4.81 3.28
N ALA A 216 9.36 -4.32 3.59
CA ALA A 216 10.57 -4.55 2.83
C ALA A 216 11.39 -5.62 3.56
N VAL A 217 11.94 -6.58 2.84
CA VAL A 217 12.69 -7.71 3.42
C VAL A 217 13.98 -7.95 2.65
N ALA A 218 14.97 -8.56 3.30
CA ALA A 218 16.16 -9.04 2.63
C ALA A 218 15.83 -10.33 1.87
N ASP A 219 15.76 -10.25 0.55
CA ASP A 219 15.25 -11.29 -0.34
C ASP A 219 16.28 -11.90 -1.30
N ASN A 220 17.52 -11.37 -1.31
CA ASN A 220 18.50 -11.74 -2.32
C ASN A 220 19.23 -13.07 -2.08
N GLN A 221 19.32 -13.59 -0.88
CA GLN A 221 20.29 -14.63 -0.54
C GLN A 221 19.69 -15.94 -0.03
N GLN A 222 18.60 -15.89 0.72
CA GLN A 222 18.10 -17.05 1.47
C GLN A 222 16.66 -17.34 1.12
N ILE A 223 16.35 -18.62 0.85
CA ILE A 223 14.98 -19.01 0.55
C ILE A 223 14.05 -18.81 1.74
N ASP A 224 14.49 -19.12 2.95
CA ASP A 224 13.71 -19.03 4.18
C ASP A 224 13.97 -17.74 4.98
N GLY A 225 14.39 -16.68 4.31
CA GLY A 225 14.46 -15.34 4.88
C GLY A 225 13.10 -14.85 5.41
N ALA A 226 13.05 -13.61 5.88
CA ALA A 226 11.83 -13.02 6.43
C ALA A 226 10.64 -13.16 5.47
N SER A 227 9.48 -13.57 5.98
CA SER A 227 8.29 -13.74 5.16
C SER A 227 7.57 -12.41 4.95
N GLY A 228 7.00 -12.24 3.75
CA GLY A 228 6.41 -10.99 3.26
C GLY A 228 4.91 -10.86 3.51
N GLU A 229 4.40 -11.31 4.66
CA GLU A 229 2.97 -11.20 4.97
C GLU A 229 2.46 -9.76 4.87
N VAL A 230 1.25 -9.63 4.32
CA VAL A 230 0.46 -8.41 4.45
C VAL A 230 -0.46 -8.55 5.63
N ARG A 231 -0.43 -7.58 6.54
CA ARG A 231 -1.15 -7.67 7.80
C ARG A 231 -1.97 -6.43 8.08
N ALA A 232 -3.10 -6.64 8.73
CA ALA A 232 -3.93 -5.54 9.20
C ALA A 232 -4.05 -5.52 10.72
N PHE A 233 -4.03 -4.31 11.25
CA PHE A 233 -4.15 -4.02 12.67
C PHE A 233 -5.35 -3.10 12.91
N ASP A 234 -6.03 -3.30 14.02
CA ASP A 234 -7.10 -2.39 14.45
C ASP A 234 -6.54 -0.97 14.63
N VAL A 235 -7.18 0.01 14.02
CA VAL A 235 -6.65 1.38 13.97
C VAL A 235 -6.66 2.09 15.34
N ARG A 236 -7.48 1.66 16.30
CA ARG A 236 -7.52 2.21 17.65
C ARG A 236 -6.56 1.53 18.59
N THR A 237 -6.55 0.19 18.52
CA THR A 237 -5.90 -0.64 19.55
C THR A 237 -4.57 -1.23 19.11
N GLY A 238 -4.27 -1.28 17.81
CA GLY A 238 -3.11 -1.97 17.28
C GLY A 238 -3.19 -3.49 17.36
N ALA A 239 -4.35 -4.07 17.70
CA ALA A 239 -4.53 -5.52 17.72
C ALA A 239 -4.52 -6.07 16.29
N LEU A 240 -3.81 -7.19 16.08
CA LEU A 240 -3.81 -7.89 14.79
C LEU A 240 -5.23 -8.35 14.44
N ARG A 241 -5.69 -8.01 13.23
CA ARG A 241 -7.02 -8.36 12.72
C ARG A 241 -6.96 -9.54 11.76
N TRP A 242 -5.99 -9.52 10.84
CA TRP A 242 -5.78 -10.58 9.88
C TRP A 242 -4.34 -10.57 9.34
N THR A 243 -3.95 -11.72 8.79
CA THR A 243 -2.70 -11.92 8.05
C THR A 243 -3.03 -12.60 6.72
N TRP A 244 -2.46 -12.10 5.64
CA TRP A 244 -2.48 -12.75 4.34
C TRP A 244 -1.06 -13.15 3.94
N HIS A 245 -0.91 -14.39 3.45
CA HIS A 245 0.38 -14.98 3.07
C HIS A 245 0.53 -14.97 1.55
N PRO A 246 1.45 -14.18 0.97
CA PRO A 246 1.71 -14.21 -0.47
C PRO A 246 2.34 -15.53 -0.94
N VAL A 247 3.05 -16.23 -0.06
CA VAL A 247 3.46 -17.63 -0.29
C VAL A 247 2.41 -18.54 0.36
N PRO A 248 1.57 -19.22 -0.44
CA PRO A 248 0.43 -19.99 0.08
C PRO A 248 0.89 -21.10 1.06
N GLN A 249 0.18 -21.22 2.17
CA GLN A 249 0.47 -22.22 3.23
C GLN A 249 -0.60 -23.31 3.28
N ASP A 250 -1.79 -23.07 2.77
CA ASP A 250 -2.90 -24.02 2.74
C ASP A 250 -2.91 -24.76 1.40
N PRO A 251 -2.80 -26.11 1.38
CA PRO A 251 -2.93 -26.89 0.16
C PRO A 251 -4.26 -26.71 -0.58
N ALA A 252 -5.30 -26.21 0.07
CA ALA A 252 -6.58 -25.88 -0.55
C ALA A 252 -6.55 -24.56 -1.33
N ASP A 253 -5.53 -23.71 -1.14
CA ASP A 253 -5.37 -22.49 -1.93
C ASP A 253 -5.03 -22.84 -3.38
N PRO A 254 -5.76 -22.31 -4.39
CA PRO A 254 -5.51 -22.62 -5.80
C PRO A 254 -4.12 -22.19 -6.29
N ALA A 255 -3.42 -21.33 -5.59
CA ALA A 255 -2.05 -20.96 -5.92
C ALA A 255 -1.01 -21.93 -5.31
N TYR A 256 -1.39 -22.77 -4.35
CA TYR A 256 -0.44 -23.65 -3.66
C TYR A 256 0.36 -24.54 -4.63
N ALA A 257 -0.31 -25.17 -5.60
CA ALA A 257 0.34 -26.03 -6.57
C ALA A 257 1.27 -25.32 -7.56
N THR A 258 1.26 -23.98 -7.59
CA THR A 258 2.17 -23.18 -8.43
C THR A 258 3.53 -22.94 -7.78
N TRP A 259 3.70 -23.41 -6.54
CA TRP A 259 4.93 -23.37 -5.78
C TRP A 259 5.46 -24.80 -5.64
N ARG A 260 6.43 -25.16 -6.47
CA ARG A 260 6.96 -26.53 -6.56
C ARG A 260 8.38 -26.61 -6.02
N GLY A 261 8.72 -27.76 -5.45
CA GLY A 261 10.02 -28.01 -4.84
C GLY A 261 9.94 -28.21 -3.34
N PRO A 262 10.94 -28.81 -2.73
CA PRO A 262 10.91 -29.22 -1.31
C PRO A 262 10.85 -28.03 -0.34
N ASN A 263 11.33 -26.88 -0.76
CA ASN A 263 11.41 -25.67 0.07
C ASN A 263 10.44 -24.56 -0.37
N ALA A 264 9.68 -24.75 -1.46
CA ALA A 264 8.89 -23.69 -2.08
C ALA A 264 7.91 -22.99 -1.12
N HIS A 265 7.24 -23.71 -0.23
CA HIS A 265 6.33 -23.13 0.77
C HIS A 265 7.04 -22.54 2.00
N ARG A 266 8.37 -22.73 2.11
CA ARG A 266 9.19 -22.04 3.11
C ARG A 266 9.74 -20.72 2.63
N THR A 267 9.59 -20.43 1.33
CA THR A 267 10.07 -19.21 0.68
C THR A 267 9.66 -17.98 1.47
N GLY A 268 10.62 -17.08 1.69
CA GLY A 268 10.43 -15.75 2.24
C GLY A 268 10.02 -14.75 1.16
N ALA A 269 10.08 -13.48 1.48
CA ALA A 269 9.75 -12.36 0.59
C ALA A 269 8.36 -12.47 -0.06
N ALA A 270 8.24 -12.21 -1.36
CA ALA A 270 6.99 -11.93 -2.05
C ALA A 270 6.20 -10.80 -1.35
N ASN A 271 6.92 -9.95 -0.67
CA ASN A 271 6.44 -8.87 0.19
C ASN A 271 5.91 -7.69 -0.63
N ALA A 272 5.22 -6.78 0.04
CA ALA A 272 4.73 -5.53 -0.55
C ALA A 272 5.42 -4.34 0.12
N TRP A 273 6.54 -3.90 -0.44
CA TRP A 273 7.29 -2.75 0.07
C TRP A 273 6.85 -1.42 -0.53
N SER A 274 6.11 -1.44 -1.63
CA SER A 274 5.53 -0.24 -2.23
C SER A 274 4.30 0.24 -1.46
N VAL A 275 3.84 1.46 -1.79
CA VAL A 275 2.64 2.04 -1.21
C VAL A 275 1.40 1.30 -1.70
N LEU A 276 0.52 0.93 -0.79
CA LEU A 276 -0.75 0.29 -1.08
C LEU A 276 -1.81 1.31 -1.48
N ALA A 277 -2.83 0.88 -2.22
CA ALA A 277 -4.03 1.67 -2.49
C ALA A 277 -5.27 0.99 -1.89
N ALA A 278 -6.35 1.74 -1.65
CA ALA A 278 -7.58 1.18 -1.09
C ALA A 278 -8.83 1.80 -1.71
N ASP A 279 -9.89 1.00 -1.77
CA ASP A 279 -11.25 1.42 -2.09
C ASP A 279 -12.16 1.14 -0.88
N PRO A 280 -12.37 2.14 0.00
CA PRO A 280 -13.18 1.97 1.20
C PRO A 280 -14.63 1.57 0.91
N ALA A 281 -15.20 2.06 -0.21
CA ALA A 281 -16.58 1.78 -0.57
C ALA A 281 -16.79 0.31 -0.99
N ARG A 282 -15.77 -0.31 -1.59
CA ARG A 282 -15.78 -1.72 -1.98
C ARG A 282 -15.15 -2.64 -0.93
N ASP A 283 -14.65 -2.09 0.16
CA ASP A 283 -13.88 -2.82 1.19
C ASP A 283 -12.67 -3.56 0.59
N LEU A 284 -11.91 -2.88 -0.29
CA LEU A 284 -10.76 -3.46 -0.97
C LEU A 284 -9.47 -2.73 -0.60
N VAL A 285 -8.39 -3.49 -0.47
CA VAL A 285 -7.02 -3.01 -0.48
C VAL A 285 -6.26 -3.69 -1.61
N PHE A 286 -5.46 -2.91 -2.34
CA PHE A 286 -4.68 -3.36 -3.49
C PHE A 286 -3.21 -3.41 -3.12
N VAL A 287 -2.65 -4.59 -3.23
CA VAL A 287 -1.32 -4.95 -2.75
C VAL A 287 -0.43 -5.28 -3.95
N PRO A 288 0.56 -4.45 -4.28
CA PRO A 288 1.57 -4.74 -5.29
C PRO A 288 2.68 -5.57 -4.65
N THR A 289 2.69 -6.88 -4.88
CA THR A 289 3.72 -7.77 -4.34
C THR A 289 4.98 -7.78 -5.20
N GLY A 290 6.10 -8.04 -4.56
CA GLY A 290 7.42 -8.20 -5.16
C GLY A 290 7.79 -9.65 -5.43
N SER A 291 9.06 -9.84 -5.72
CA SER A 291 9.67 -11.13 -6.00
C SER A 291 9.71 -12.03 -4.77
N ALA A 292 9.74 -13.32 -5.00
CA ALA A 292 9.97 -14.31 -3.94
C ALA A 292 11.46 -14.53 -3.73
N ALA A 293 11.87 -14.85 -2.51
CA ALA A 293 13.29 -15.14 -2.20
C ALA A 293 13.73 -16.53 -2.71
N PRO A 294 15.00 -16.71 -3.08
CA PRO A 294 15.92 -15.68 -3.53
C PRO A 294 15.48 -15.08 -4.87
N ASP A 295 15.53 -13.77 -5.02
CA ASP A 295 14.98 -13.04 -6.16
C ASP A 295 15.75 -13.23 -7.47
N TYR A 296 17.03 -13.65 -7.41
CA TYR A 296 17.88 -13.94 -8.58
C TYR A 296 18.11 -15.43 -8.83
N TYR A 297 17.44 -16.33 -8.10
CA TYR A 297 17.53 -17.78 -8.29
C TYR A 297 16.22 -18.47 -7.94
N GLY A 298 15.58 -19.11 -8.93
CA GLY A 298 14.27 -19.74 -8.80
C GLY A 298 14.29 -21.25 -8.53
N GLY A 299 15.47 -21.92 -8.53
CA GLY A 299 15.56 -23.38 -8.50
C GLY A 299 14.99 -24.06 -7.24
N GLU A 300 14.80 -23.33 -6.15
CA GLU A 300 14.18 -23.85 -4.93
C GLU A 300 12.66 -23.61 -4.85
N ARG A 301 12.12 -22.80 -5.76
CA ARG A 301 10.73 -22.39 -5.80
C ARG A 301 10.13 -22.50 -7.21
N LEU A 302 10.30 -23.64 -7.84
CA LEU A 302 9.84 -23.89 -9.22
C LEU A 302 8.33 -23.60 -9.39
N GLY A 303 7.91 -23.38 -10.62
CA GLY A 303 6.54 -23.05 -11.00
C GLY A 303 6.29 -21.55 -11.02
N ASP A 304 5.07 -21.13 -11.35
CA ASP A 304 4.71 -19.72 -11.59
C ASP A 304 4.85 -18.82 -10.36
N ASN A 305 4.88 -19.38 -9.14
CA ASN A 305 4.94 -18.67 -7.86
C ASN A 305 3.82 -17.61 -7.72
N ARG A 306 2.56 -18.01 -8.01
CA ARG A 306 1.41 -17.10 -7.95
C ARG A 306 1.33 -16.37 -6.61
N TYR A 307 0.88 -15.12 -6.67
CA TYR A 307 0.83 -14.07 -5.66
C TYR A 307 2.16 -13.33 -5.45
N ALA A 308 3.34 -13.88 -5.82
CA ALA A 308 4.52 -13.07 -6.04
C ALA A 308 4.38 -12.26 -7.33
N ASN A 309 5.05 -11.12 -7.45
CA ASN A 309 5.03 -10.22 -8.60
C ASN A 309 3.60 -9.96 -9.13
N SER A 310 2.68 -9.69 -8.22
CA SER A 310 1.24 -9.62 -8.50
C SER A 310 0.62 -8.32 -7.99
N ILE A 311 -0.48 -7.91 -8.62
CA ILE A 311 -1.43 -7.00 -8.01
C ILE A 311 -2.53 -7.85 -7.41
N THR A 312 -2.68 -7.76 -6.08
CA THR A 312 -3.65 -8.58 -5.34
C THR A 312 -4.65 -7.69 -4.64
N ALA A 313 -5.95 -7.97 -4.83
CA ALA A 313 -7.02 -7.33 -4.10
C ALA A 313 -7.47 -8.20 -2.93
N LEU A 314 -7.43 -7.65 -1.73
CA LEU A 314 -7.88 -8.28 -0.50
C LEU A 314 -9.09 -7.51 0.06
N ARG A 315 -9.99 -8.21 0.75
CA ARG A 315 -11.00 -7.57 1.59
C ARG A 315 -10.30 -6.86 2.75
N ALA A 316 -10.41 -5.55 2.81
CA ALA A 316 -9.74 -4.75 3.85
C ALA A 316 -10.17 -5.14 5.27
N SER A 317 -11.44 -5.49 5.47
CA SER A 317 -11.98 -5.89 6.77
C SER A 317 -11.54 -7.28 7.24
N THR A 318 -11.17 -8.21 6.31
CA THR A 318 -10.96 -9.64 6.64
C THR A 318 -9.68 -10.25 6.11
N GLY A 319 -8.95 -9.59 5.22
CA GLY A 319 -7.77 -10.13 4.54
C GLY A 319 -8.07 -11.22 3.50
N LYS A 320 -9.33 -11.52 3.24
CA LYS A 320 -9.69 -12.55 2.25
C LYS A 320 -9.31 -12.09 0.84
N LEU A 321 -8.66 -12.97 0.10
CA LEU A 321 -8.35 -12.77 -1.31
C LEU A 321 -9.64 -12.60 -2.13
N VAL A 322 -9.67 -11.55 -2.97
CA VAL A 322 -10.75 -11.32 -3.94
C VAL A 322 -10.28 -11.73 -5.33
N TRP A 323 -9.13 -11.21 -5.74
CA TRP A 323 -8.46 -11.58 -6.99
C TRP A 323 -6.96 -11.28 -6.90
N SER A 324 -6.20 -11.92 -7.76
CA SER A 324 -4.78 -11.63 -7.98
C SER A 324 -4.45 -11.71 -9.46
N PHE A 325 -3.70 -10.74 -9.96
CA PHE A 325 -3.18 -10.71 -11.32
C PHE A 325 -1.66 -10.67 -11.26
N GLN A 326 -1.00 -11.71 -11.79
CA GLN A 326 0.44 -11.83 -11.80
C GLN A 326 1.02 -11.08 -13.01
N THR A 327 2.02 -10.24 -12.79
CA THR A 327 2.67 -9.43 -13.83
C THR A 327 3.91 -10.09 -14.41
N VAL A 328 4.56 -10.95 -13.64
CA VAL A 328 5.72 -11.76 -14.05
C VAL A 328 5.57 -13.16 -13.44
N HIS A 329 5.62 -14.20 -14.26
CA HIS A 329 5.63 -15.59 -13.79
C HIS A 329 7.07 -16.03 -13.51
N HIS A 330 7.30 -16.70 -12.37
CA HIS A 330 8.59 -17.24 -11.97
C HIS A 330 9.72 -16.21 -12.11
N ASP A 331 9.60 -15.11 -11.41
CA ASP A 331 10.56 -14.01 -11.51
C ASP A 331 11.94 -14.39 -10.94
N VAL A 332 12.99 -14.15 -11.70
CA VAL A 332 14.42 -14.31 -11.32
C VAL A 332 15.24 -13.05 -11.68
N TRP A 333 14.56 -11.90 -11.79
CA TRP A 333 15.13 -10.62 -12.20
C TRP A 333 14.81 -9.47 -11.26
N ASP A 334 14.20 -9.75 -10.12
CA ASP A 334 13.75 -8.73 -9.16
C ASP A 334 12.77 -7.72 -9.82
N TYR A 335 11.79 -8.24 -10.54
CA TYR A 335 10.74 -7.44 -11.20
C TYR A 335 9.56 -7.13 -10.28
N ASP A 336 9.84 -6.67 -9.07
CA ASP A 336 8.82 -6.21 -8.13
C ASP A 336 7.85 -5.20 -8.74
N ASN A 337 6.62 -5.21 -8.25
CA ASN A 337 5.67 -4.14 -8.50
C ASN A 337 5.97 -2.92 -7.60
N ALA A 338 7.03 -2.20 -7.95
CA ALA A 338 7.57 -1.09 -7.15
C ALA A 338 6.69 0.17 -7.15
N SER A 339 5.78 0.31 -8.12
CA SER A 339 4.93 1.47 -8.25
C SER A 339 3.65 1.31 -7.43
N PRO A 340 3.14 2.37 -6.75
CA PRO A 340 1.84 2.33 -6.12
C PRO A 340 0.73 2.10 -7.14
N PRO A 341 -0.26 1.23 -6.87
CA PRO A 341 -1.46 1.14 -7.69
C PRO A 341 -2.22 2.47 -7.69
N ALA A 342 -2.80 2.86 -8.83
CA ALA A 342 -3.68 4.02 -8.92
C ALA A 342 -5.10 3.58 -9.30
N LEU A 343 -6.09 4.02 -8.52
CA LEU A 343 -7.49 3.69 -8.75
C LEU A 343 -8.16 4.81 -9.53
N VAL A 344 -8.65 4.48 -10.71
CA VAL A 344 -9.21 5.46 -11.64
C VAL A 344 -10.48 4.91 -12.30
N THR A 345 -11.23 5.78 -12.98
CA THR A 345 -12.26 5.37 -13.93
C THR A 345 -11.78 5.68 -15.34
N VAL A 346 -11.60 4.65 -16.16
CA VAL A 346 -11.14 4.78 -17.55
C VAL A 346 -12.30 4.66 -18.53
N ALA A 347 -12.19 5.33 -19.66
CA ALA A 347 -13.07 5.12 -20.81
C ALA A 347 -12.37 4.16 -21.79
N TYR A 348 -12.93 2.97 -21.99
CA TYR A 348 -12.38 1.97 -22.91
C TYR A 348 -13.51 1.20 -23.61
N GLY A 349 -13.42 1.05 -24.93
CA GLY A 349 -14.43 0.39 -25.74
C GLY A 349 -15.82 1.05 -25.64
N GLY A 350 -15.88 2.39 -25.51
CA GLY A 350 -17.11 3.16 -25.39
C GLY A 350 -17.82 3.06 -24.03
N ARG A 351 -17.17 2.42 -23.02
CA ARG A 351 -17.71 2.26 -21.66
C ARG A 351 -16.78 2.84 -20.61
N ARG A 352 -17.35 3.40 -19.54
CA ARG A 352 -16.59 3.77 -18.34
C ARG A 352 -16.43 2.52 -17.45
N ARG A 353 -15.20 2.30 -16.97
CA ARG A 353 -14.86 1.17 -16.10
C ARG A 353 -13.97 1.65 -14.97
N ASP A 354 -14.26 1.20 -13.76
CA ASP A 354 -13.39 1.40 -12.63
C ASP A 354 -12.20 0.46 -12.72
N ALA A 355 -11.01 1.02 -12.68
CA ALA A 355 -9.76 0.34 -12.96
C ALA A 355 -8.74 0.50 -11.85
N VAL A 356 -7.84 -0.47 -11.78
CA VAL A 356 -6.54 -0.38 -11.12
C VAL A 356 -5.48 -0.22 -12.19
N LEU A 357 -4.67 0.82 -12.11
CA LEU A 357 -3.50 1.01 -12.96
C LEU A 357 -2.26 0.59 -12.20
N GLN A 358 -1.45 -0.27 -12.79
CA GLN A 358 -0.16 -0.71 -12.24
C GLN A 358 0.95 -0.54 -13.27
N ALA A 359 1.88 0.36 -12.98
CA ALA A 359 3.14 0.44 -13.70
C ALA A 359 4.15 -0.54 -13.10
N THR A 360 5.04 -1.10 -13.92
CA THR A 360 5.97 -2.16 -13.52
C THR A 360 7.43 -1.82 -13.86
N LYS A 361 8.38 -2.49 -13.21
CA LYS A 361 9.81 -2.41 -13.54
C LYS A 361 10.10 -2.82 -14.99
N THR A 362 9.26 -3.67 -15.58
CA THR A 362 9.36 -4.09 -16.98
C THR A 362 8.88 -3.02 -17.98
N GLY A 363 8.47 -1.84 -17.51
CA GLY A 363 8.05 -0.71 -18.35
C GLY A 363 6.64 -0.83 -18.92
N GLN A 364 5.82 -1.75 -18.42
CA GLN A 364 4.43 -1.95 -18.82
C GLN A 364 3.48 -1.24 -17.85
N LEU A 365 2.30 -0.88 -18.37
CA LEU A 365 1.18 -0.37 -17.59
C LEU A 365 0.00 -1.34 -17.73
N PHE A 366 -0.33 -2.04 -16.67
CA PHE A 366 -1.51 -2.88 -16.61
C PHE A 366 -2.74 -2.07 -16.23
N VAL A 367 -3.87 -2.34 -16.90
CA VAL A 367 -5.16 -1.70 -16.66
C VAL A 367 -6.15 -2.80 -16.34
N LEU A 368 -6.42 -3.00 -15.06
CA LEU A 368 -7.22 -4.12 -14.56
C LEU A 368 -8.57 -3.61 -14.04
N ASP A 369 -9.62 -4.40 -14.24
CA ASP A 369 -10.93 -4.15 -13.64
C ASP A 369 -10.80 -4.21 -12.10
N ARG A 370 -11.30 -3.19 -11.41
CA ARG A 370 -11.10 -3.01 -9.98
C ARG A 370 -11.76 -4.11 -9.14
N GLU A 371 -12.87 -4.68 -9.61
CA GLU A 371 -13.61 -5.68 -8.84
C GLU A 371 -13.15 -7.11 -9.11
N THR A 372 -12.70 -7.38 -10.34
CA THR A 372 -12.43 -8.74 -10.82
C THR A 372 -10.96 -9.02 -11.11
N GLY A 373 -10.12 -7.99 -11.25
CA GLY A 373 -8.74 -8.11 -11.69
C GLY A 373 -8.58 -8.47 -13.18
N ALA A 374 -9.67 -8.59 -13.93
CA ALA A 374 -9.61 -8.90 -15.35
C ALA A 374 -8.99 -7.74 -16.13
N PRO A 375 -8.07 -8.00 -17.09
CA PRO A 375 -7.51 -6.97 -17.93
C PRO A 375 -8.59 -6.21 -18.73
N ILE A 376 -8.67 -4.89 -18.56
CA ILE A 376 -9.52 -4.00 -19.38
C ILE A 376 -8.87 -3.78 -20.73
N VAL A 377 -7.58 -3.52 -20.74
CA VAL A 377 -6.74 -3.50 -21.94
C VAL A 377 -6.14 -4.91 -22.10
N PRO A 378 -6.26 -5.55 -23.27
CA PRO A 378 -5.78 -6.90 -23.47
C PRO A 378 -4.30 -7.05 -23.08
N VAL A 379 -4.00 -8.13 -22.36
CA VAL A 379 -2.64 -8.52 -22.00
C VAL A 379 -2.30 -9.79 -22.79
N THR A 380 -1.13 -9.79 -23.43
CA THR A 380 -0.61 -10.95 -24.14
C THR A 380 0.69 -11.39 -23.49
N GLU A 381 0.73 -12.63 -23.06
CA GLU A 381 1.96 -13.21 -22.54
C GLU A 381 2.96 -13.43 -23.69
N MET A 382 4.20 -13.08 -23.39
CA MET A 382 5.30 -13.24 -24.35
C MET A 382 6.28 -14.30 -23.83
N PRO A 383 6.69 -15.26 -24.67
CA PRO A 383 7.71 -16.22 -24.27
C PRO A 383 9.04 -15.50 -24.02
N VAL A 384 9.71 -15.88 -22.95
CA VAL A 384 11.05 -15.41 -22.61
C VAL A 384 12.07 -16.54 -22.76
N PRO A 385 13.36 -16.25 -22.92
CA PRO A 385 14.41 -17.27 -22.92
C PRO A 385 14.37 -18.06 -21.59
N ARG A 386 14.53 -19.37 -21.69
CA ARG A 386 14.68 -20.21 -20.51
C ARG A 386 16.00 -19.92 -19.80
N SER A 387 16.01 -20.07 -18.48
CA SER A 387 17.24 -20.02 -17.72
C SER A 387 18.20 -21.14 -18.17
N THR A 388 19.51 -20.83 -18.15
CA THR A 388 20.56 -21.81 -18.34
C THR A 388 21.24 -22.21 -17.03
N VAL A 389 20.76 -21.66 -15.92
CA VAL A 389 21.27 -21.95 -14.57
C VAL A 389 20.77 -23.31 -14.11
N PRO A 390 21.66 -24.19 -13.63
CA PRO A 390 21.24 -25.51 -13.15
C PRO A 390 20.19 -25.43 -12.04
N GLY A 391 19.10 -26.20 -12.20
CA GLY A 391 17.99 -26.25 -11.22
C GLY A 391 16.86 -25.29 -11.48
N GLU A 392 17.00 -24.30 -12.39
CA GLU A 392 15.91 -23.41 -12.81
C GLU A 392 15.09 -23.96 -13.98
N GLU A 393 13.88 -23.40 -14.19
CA GLU A 393 12.95 -23.73 -15.30
C GLU A 393 13.07 -22.76 -16.48
#